data_aa445361c20472a941b003c9770b1f39
#
_entry.id   aa445361c20472a941b003c9770b1f39
#
_cell.length_a   1.000
_cell.length_b   1.000
_cell.length_c   1.000
_cell.angle_alpha   90.00
_cell.angle_beta   90.00
_cell.angle_gamma   90.00
#
_symmetry.space_group_name_H-M   'P 1'
#
loop_
_entity.id
_entity.type
_entity.pdbx_description
1 polymer ?
#
loop_
_entity_poly.entity_id
_entity_poly.type
_entity_poly.pdbx_seq_one_letter_code
_entity_poly.pdbx_strand_id
1 'polypeptide(L)'
;LGEGGFGITYKAYDTDKRRICAVKEYAPNGMCRRAMDKRQIELLSPNVEEPYLAGLRRFLEESQILSKLGQIPSVVNITDCFKENSTVYLVMEYLEGADLGQIVRASKSRLPVSEVTDIILQVAVSMDVIHTRTKIIHRDISPDNIYITKNRQVKLIDFGSAKQTVTGAQDGFSVVVKLRLSPPEQYSQDMVQGSFTDVYSLAATYYYALTGTNLPTAPDRLMGTNYVPLKQLNLGVPDSVSDAVDHALV
;
A
#
# COMPACT_ATOMS: atom_id res chain seq x y z
N LEU A 1 12.02 2.62 12.36
CA LEU A 1 10.63 2.19 12.29
C LEU A 1 10.48 0.87 11.56
N GLY A 2 11.21 0.66 10.48
CA GLY A 2 11.19 -0.59 9.73
C GLY A 2 12.15 -0.59 8.55
N GLU A 3 12.53 -1.78 8.10
CA GLU A 3 13.27 -2.03 6.88
C GLU A 3 12.39 -2.87 5.95
N GLY A 4 12.23 -2.45 4.72
CA GLY A 4 11.46 -3.12 3.68
C GLY A 4 12.29 -3.39 2.44
N GLY A 5 11.72 -4.08 1.44
CA GLY A 5 12.43 -4.42 0.20
C GLY A 5 12.98 -3.22 -0.57
N PHE A 6 12.36 -2.05 -0.41
CA PHE A 6 12.71 -0.83 -1.17
C PHE A 6 13.46 0.22 -0.34
N GLY A 7 13.63 0.03 0.98
CA GLY A 7 14.32 1.01 1.79
C GLY A 7 14.08 0.92 3.28
N ILE A 8 14.53 1.94 3.98
CA ILE A 8 14.51 2.01 5.43
C ILE A 8 13.69 3.22 5.86
N THR A 9 12.81 3.03 6.85
CA THR A 9 12.03 4.12 7.45
C THR A 9 12.53 4.42 8.85
N TYR A 10 12.93 5.66 9.07
CA TYR A 10 13.45 6.15 10.34
C TYR A 10 12.42 7.00 11.07
N LYS A 11 12.46 6.98 12.40
CA LYS A 11 11.86 8.02 13.22
C LYS A 11 12.92 9.12 13.40
N ALA A 12 12.59 10.35 13.02
CA ALA A 12 13.49 11.50 13.07
C ALA A 12 12.84 12.68 13.79
N TYR A 13 13.65 13.67 14.14
CA TYR A 13 13.20 14.93 14.70
C TYR A 13 13.56 16.06 13.73
N ASP A 14 12.54 16.73 13.21
CA ASP A 14 12.68 17.94 12.38
C ASP A 14 12.98 19.12 13.29
N THR A 15 14.22 19.60 13.25
CA THR A 15 14.70 20.68 14.12
C THR A 15 14.08 22.03 13.80
N ASP A 16 13.76 22.26 12.52
CA ASP A 16 13.20 23.54 12.05
C ASP A 16 11.72 23.65 12.43
N LYS A 17 10.97 22.56 12.22
CA LYS A 17 9.53 22.50 12.54
C LYS A 17 9.27 22.01 13.97
N ARG A 18 10.33 21.64 14.72
CA ARG A 18 10.29 21.15 16.11
C ARG A 18 9.27 20.04 16.34
N ARG A 19 9.26 19.05 15.46
CA ARG A 19 8.32 17.92 15.52
C ARG A 19 8.98 16.59 15.12
N ILE A 20 8.38 15.50 15.60
CA ILE A 20 8.76 14.16 15.14
C ILE A 20 8.19 13.95 13.73
N CYS A 21 8.99 13.35 12.86
CA CYS A 21 8.64 12.94 11.51
C CYS A 21 9.09 11.51 11.23
N ALA A 22 8.57 10.90 10.16
CA ALA A 22 9.11 9.70 9.58
C ALA A 22 9.92 10.06 8.33
N VAL A 23 11.06 9.41 8.13
CA VAL A 23 11.93 9.61 6.96
C VAL A 23 12.12 8.25 6.29
N LYS A 24 11.57 8.11 5.09
CA LYS A 24 11.75 6.91 4.24
C LYS A 24 12.93 7.15 3.32
N GLU A 25 13.95 6.30 3.41
CA GLU A 25 15.14 6.35 2.58
C GLU A 25 15.06 5.28 1.49
N TYR A 26 15.36 5.62 0.26
CA TYR A 26 15.48 4.64 -0.80
C TYR A 26 16.82 3.90 -0.68
N ALA A 27 16.77 2.66 -0.19
CA ALA A 27 17.93 1.79 0.01
C ALA A 27 17.53 0.32 -0.24
N PRO A 28 17.31 -0.08 -1.51
CA PRO A 28 16.78 -1.41 -1.83
C PRO A 28 17.77 -2.51 -1.49
N ASN A 29 17.24 -3.54 -0.80
CA ASN A 29 18.01 -4.71 -0.42
C ASN A 29 18.60 -5.42 -1.65
N GLY A 30 19.84 -5.88 -1.53
CA GLY A 30 20.55 -6.60 -2.61
C GLY A 30 21.07 -5.73 -3.75
N MET A 31 20.83 -4.41 -3.75
CA MET A 31 21.35 -3.49 -4.76
C MET A 31 22.40 -2.53 -4.21
N CYS A 32 22.31 -2.18 -2.93
CA CYS A 32 23.18 -1.20 -2.31
C CYS A 32 23.54 -1.58 -0.88
N ARG A 33 24.55 -0.88 -0.37
CA ARG A 33 24.99 -0.96 1.03
C ARG A 33 25.38 0.44 1.54
N ARG A 34 25.53 0.58 2.84
CA ARG A 34 26.17 1.76 3.42
C ARG A 34 27.67 1.76 3.12
N ALA A 35 28.17 2.91 2.72
CA ALA A 35 29.61 3.17 2.60
C ALA A 35 30.30 3.13 3.98
N MET A 36 31.63 3.16 3.99
CA MET A 36 32.42 3.14 5.23
C MET A 36 32.12 4.34 6.15
N ASP A 37 31.74 5.49 5.57
CA ASP A 37 31.33 6.69 6.31
C ASP A 37 29.96 6.55 6.99
N LYS A 38 29.27 5.44 6.77
CA LYS A 38 27.91 5.12 7.25
C LYS A 38 26.82 6.12 6.82
N ARG A 39 27.11 6.98 5.85
CA ARG A 39 26.17 7.97 5.33
C ARG A 39 25.78 7.68 3.89
N GLN A 40 26.78 7.55 3.01
CA GLN A 40 26.53 7.35 1.59
C GLN A 40 26.01 5.95 1.28
N ILE A 41 25.23 5.87 0.20
CA ILE A 41 24.82 4.61 -0.42
C ILE A 41 25.82 4.29 -1.54
N GLU A 42 26.35 3.06 -1.50
CA GLU A 42 27.21 2.49 -2.56
C GLU A 42 26.47 1.32 -3.22
N LEU A 43 26.52 1.24 -4.54
CA LEU A 43 26.01 0.10 -5.28
C LEU A 43 26.90 -1.13 -5.05
N LEU A 44 26.28 -2.30 -4.96
CA LEU A 44 26.99 -3.56 -4.74
C LEU A 44 27.77 -4.01 -5.98
N SER A 45 27.33 -3.63 -7.17
CA SER A 45 28.02 -3.89 -8.44
C SER A 45 27.52 -2.95 -9.54
N PRO A 46 28.27 -2.76 -10.64
CA PRO A 46 27.80 -1.99 -11.80
C PRO A 46 26.50 -2.54 -12.42
N ASN A 47 26.27 -3.85 -12.34
CA ASN A 47 25.09 -4.50 -12.93
C ASN A 47 23.76 -4.11 -12.26
N VAL A 48 23.80 -3.56 -11.04
CA VAL A 48 22.58 -3.10 -10.33
C VAL A 48 22.32 -1.61 -10.53
N GLU A 49 23.15 -0.88 -11.25
CA GLU A 49 23.02 0.57 -11.42
C GLU A 49 21.72 0.95 -12.13
N GLU A 50 21.43 0.33 -13.27
CA GLU A 50 20.21 0.61 -14.03
C GLU A 50 18.93 0.24 -13.24
N PRO A 51 18.80 -0.95 -12.63
CA PRO A 51 17.69 -1.28 -11.73
C PRO A 51 17.58 -0.31 -10.54
N TYR A 52 18.69 0.09 -9.93
CA TYR A 52 18.72 1.05 -8.83
C TYR A 52 18.16 2.41 -9.25
N LEU A 53 18.63 2.96 -10.38
CA LEU A 53 18.18 4.24 -10.91
C LEU A 53 16.71 4.19 -11.34
N ALA A 54 16.25 3.07 -11.89
CA ALA A 54 14.84 2.87 -12.22
C ALA A 54 13.95 2.88 -10.96
N GLY A 55 14.38 2.21 -9.89
CA GLY A 55 13.68 2.23 -8.61
C GLY A 55 13.70 3.60 -7.94
N LEU A 56 14.81 4.33 -8.02
CA LEU A 56 14.94 5.69 -7.51
C LEU A 56 13.97 6.66 -8.22
N ARG A 57 13.81 6.52 -9.54
CA ARG A 57 12.80 7.29 -10.29
C ARG A 57 11.39 7.00 -9.79
N ARG A 58 11.02 5.73 -9.58
CA ARG A 58 9.71 5.35 -9.03
C ARG A 58 9.48 5.93 -7.63
N PHE A 59 10.51 5.94 -6.79
CA PHE A 59 10.43 6.53 -5.45
C PHE A 59 10.17 8.05 -5.50
N LEU A 60 10.76 8.75 -6.48
CA LEU A 60 10.47 10.16 -6.73
C LEU A 60 9.05 10.36 -7.29
N GLU A 61 8.58 9.48 -8.17
CA GLU A 61 7.20 9.50 -8.68
C GLU A 61 6.19 9.30 -7.54
N GLU A 62 6.46 8.37 -6.60
CA GLU A 62 5.66 8.20 -5.39
C GLU A 62 5.52 9.51 -4.62
N SER A 63 6.64 10.24 -4.43
CA SER A 63 6.62 11.52 -3.73
C SER A 63 5.75 12.58 -4.42
N GLN A 64 5.76 12.61 -5.75
CA GLN A 64 4.92 13.52 -6.54
C GLN A 64 3.43 13.15 -6.47
N ILE A 65 3.12 11.85 -6.48
CA ILE A 65 1.75 11.35 -6.29
C ILE A 65 1.24 11.74 -4.90
N LEU A 66 1.99 11.44 -3.86
CA LEU A 66 1.61 11.76 -2.49
C LEU A 66 1.47 13.27 -2.25
N SER A 67 2.31 14.08 -2.89
CA SER A 67 2.17 15.55 -2.83
C SER A 67 0.83 16.04 -3.41
N LYS A 68 0.33 15.41 -4.47
CA LYS A 68 -1.00 15.71 -5.05
C LYS A 68 -2.14 15.26 -4.13
N LEU A 69 -1.92 14.21 -3.33
CA LEU A 69 -2.90 13.62 -2.42
C LEU A 69 -2.86 14.22 -1.01
N GLY A 70 -1.89 15.07 -0.68
CA GLY A 70 -1.61 15.56 0.67
C GLY A 70 -2.75 16.34 1.35
N GLN A 71 -3.81 16.71 0.61
CA GLN A 71 -5.03 17.33 1.17
C GLN A 71 -6.11 16.30 1.56
N ILE A 72 -5.87 15.02 1.32
CA ILE A 72 -6.82 13.96 1.68
C ILE A 72 -6.44 13.46 3.09
N PRO A 73 -7.29 13.67 4.11
CA PRO A 73 -6.92 13.38 5.51
C PRO A 73 -6.52 11.93 5.78
N SER A 74 -7.05 11.00 5.00
CA SER A 74 -6.78 9.56 5.09
C SER A 74 -5.54 9.10 4.31
N VAL A 75 -4.78 10.00 3.69
CA VAL A 75 -3.49 9.70 3.07
C VAL A 75 -2.37 10.22 3.96
N VAL A 76 -1.26 9.49 4.05
CA VAL A 76 -0.06 9.96 4.75
C VAL A 76 0.44 11.27 4.12
N ASN A 77 0.66 12.28 4.96
CA ASN A 77 1.08 13.59 4.47
C ASN A 77 2.60 13.66 4.32
N ILE A 78 3.06 13.95 3.10
CA ILE A 78 4.46 14.26 2.83
C ILE A 78 4.73 15.73 3.12
N THR A 79 5.86 15.99 3.75
CA THR A 79 6.29 17.34 4.12
C THR A 79 7.54 17.80 3.40
N ASP A 80 8.34 16.87 2.86
CA ASP A 80 9.55 17.17 2.09
C ASP A 80 10.03 15.94 1.31
N CYS A 81 10.82 16.18 0.25
CA CYS A 81 11.52 15.16 -0.52
C CYS A 81 12.85 15.72 -1.01
N PHE A 82 13.97 15.10 -0.66
CA PHE A 82 15.29 15.61 -1.02
C PHE A 82 16.26 14.50 -1.42
N LYS A 83 17.31 14.88 -2.16
CA LYS A 83 18.41 14.01 -2.57
C LYS A 83 19.65 14.31 -1.73
N GLU A 84 20.19 13.28 -1.10
CA GLU A 84 21.44 13.33 -0.35
C GLU A 84 22.04 11.92 -0.27
N ASN A 85 23.34 11.82 0.07
CA ASN A 85 24.03 10.54 0.31
C ASN A 85 23.87 9.53 -0.83
N SER A 86 23.83 9.99 -2.08
CA SER A 86 23.64 9.17 -3.29
C SER A 86 22.29 8.45 -3.35
N THR A 87 21.27 8.94 -2.61
CA THR A 87 19.93 8.41 -2.59
C THR A 87 18.87 9.52 -2.44
N VAL A 88 17.63 9.13 -2.19
CA VAL A 88 16.45 10.01 -2.00
C VAL A 88 15.81 9.72 -0.66
N TYR A 89 15.39 10.79 -0.01
CA TYR A 89 14.67 10.75 1.26
C TYR A 89 13.30 11.38 1.10
N LEU A 90 12.30 10.72 1.67
CA LEU A 90 10.92 11.21 1.74
C LEU A 90 10.57 11.48 3.19
N VAL A 91 10.26 12.74 3.52
CA VAL A 91 9.87 13.16 4.87
C VAL A 91 8.36 13.22 4.96
N MET A 92 7.80 12.53 5.94
CA MET A 92 6.36 12.42 6.12
C MET A 92 5.94 12.58 7.58
N GLU A 93 4.65 12.78 7.81
CA GLU A 93 4.10 12.75 9.16
C GLU A 93 4.45 11.45 9.88
N TYR A 94 4.79 11.55 11.15
CA TYR A 94 4.99 10.38 11.99
C TYR A 94 3.65 9.90 12.53
N LEU A 95 3.30 8.66 12.21
CA LEU A 95 2.06 8.04 12.67
C LEU A 95 2.36 7.16 13.90
N GLU A 96 1.60 7.34 14.96
CA GLU A 96 1.62 6.45 16.12
C GLU A 96 0.44 5.49 16.07
N GLY A 97 0.72 4.20 15.98
CA GLY A 97 -0.31 3.16 15.87
C GLY A 97 0.28 1.87 15.30
N ALA A 98 -0.53 1.15 14.52
CA ALA A 98 -0.13 -0.08 13.84
C ALA A 98 -0.87 -0.22 12.51
N ASP A 99 -0.31 -0.98 11.58
CA ASP A 99 -1.04 -1.40 10.38
C ASP A 99 -2.08 -2.48 10.72
N LEU A 100 -3.11 -2.57 9.86
CA LEU A 100 -4.21 -3.52 10.04
C LEU A 100 -3.71 -4.97 10.09
N GLY A 101 -2.67 -5.31 9.33
CA GLY A 101 -2.06 -6.62 9.33
C GLY A 101 -1.44 -6.96 10.68
N GLN A 102 -0.71 -6.02 11.31
CA GLN A 102 -0.18 -6.19 12.66
C GLN A 102 -1.31 -6.36 13.68
N ILE A 103 -2.37 -5.56 13.58
CA ILE A 103 -3.52 -5.66 14.49
C ILE A 103 -4.18 -7.03 14.37
N VAL A 104 -4.43 -7.52 13.15
CA VAL A 104 -5.03 -8.84 12.91
C VAL A 104 -4.14 -9.95 13.46
N ARG A 105 -2.83 -9.90 13.17
CA ARG A 105 -1.85 -10.91 13.63
C ARG A 105 -1.66 -10.92 15.15
N ALA A 106 -1.72 -9.76 15.80
CA ALA A 106 -1.56 -9.63 17.25
C ALA A 106 -2.84 -9.98 18.02
N SER A 107 -4.00 -9.97 17.37
CA SER A 107 -5.27 -10.28 18.01
C SER A 107 -5.36 -11.75 18.36
N LYS A 108 -5.69 -12.04 19.63
CA LYS A 108 -5.94 -13.40 20.11
C LYS A 108 -7.32 -13.95 19.68
N SER A 109 -8.19 -13.08 19.20
CA SER A 109 -9.53 -13.39 18.71
C SER A 109 -9.80 -12.62 17.43
N ARG A 110 -10.87 -12.99 16.71
CA ARG A 110 -11.30 -12.20 15.55
C ARG A 110 -11.62 -10.77 15.97
N LEU A 111 -11.28 -9.82 15.11
CA LEU A 111 -11.71 -8.42 15.32
C LEU A 111 -13.22 -8.30 15.18
N PRO A 112 -13.86 -7.38 15.90
CA PRO A 112 -15.30 -7.12 15.74
C PRO A 112 -15.64 -6.71 14.30
N VAL A 113 -16.69 -7.29 13.73
CA VAL A 113 -17.13 -7.00 12.35
C VAL A 113 -17.37 -5.49 12.17
N SER A 114 -18.03 -4.83 13.14
CA SER A 114 -18.26 -3.39 13.08
C SER A 114 -16.98 -2.58 12.97
N GLU A 115 -15.95 -2.92 13.75
CA GLU A 115 -14.68 -2.22 13.74
C GLU A 115 -13.94 -2.37 12.39
N VAL A 116 -13.88 -3.60 11.87
CA VAL A 116 -13.24 -3.85 10.57
C VAL A 116 -14.03 -3.18 9.45
N THR A 117 -15.36 -3.23 9.51
CA THR A 117 -16.23 -2.58 8.52
C THR A 117 -16.03 -1.07 8.52
N ASP A 118 -15.96 -0.43 9.69
CA ASP A 118 -15.71 1.01 9.79
C ASP A 118 -14.34 1.41 9.21
N ILE A 119 -13.31 0.60 9.44
CA ILE A 119 -11.98 0.83 8.84
C ILE A 119 -12.05 0.74 7.31
N ILE A 120 -12.65 -0.32 6.78
CA ILE A 120 -12.73 -0.56 5.33
C ILE A 120 -13.60 0.50 4.64
N LEU A 121 -14.70 0.95 5.26
CA LEU A 121 -15.52 2.04 4.72
C LEU A 121 -14.73 3.36 4.64
N GLN A 122 -13.91 3.70 5.65
CA GLN A 122 -13.06 4.88 5.59
C GLN A 122 -12.04 4.78 4.43
N VAL A 123 -11.46 3.59 4.20
CA VAL A 123 -10.58 3.35 3.06
C VAL A 123 -11.34 3.49 1.75
N ALA A 124 -12.53 2.88 1.62
CA ALA A 124 -13.35 2.94 0.41
C ALA A 124 -13.72 4.38 0.04
N VAL A 125 -14.17 5.18 1.01
CA VAL A 125 -14.46 6.62 0.80
C VAL A 125 -13.20 7.38 0.37
N SER A 126 -12.06 7.07 0.95
CA SER A 126 -10.79 7.70 0.60
C SER A 126 -10.36 7.35 -0.83
N MET A 127 -10.50 6.08 -1.22
CA MET A 127 -10.20 5.62 -2.56
C MET A 127 -11.12 6.24 -3.60
N ASP A 128 -12.42 6.37 -3.30
CA ASP A 128 -13.37 7.07 -4.19
C ASP A 128 -12.91 8.52 -4.46
N VAL A 129 -12.53 9.25 -3.42
CA VAL A 129 -12.00 10.62 -3.55
C VAL A 129 -10.71 10.65 -4.39
N ILE A 130 -9.78 9.72 -4.14
CA ILE A 130 -8.52 9.62 -4.89
C ILE A 130 -8.81 9.33 -6.38
N HIS A 131 -9.59 8.30 -6.66
CA HIS A 131 -9.92 7.89 -8.03
C HIS A 131 -10.65 9.00 -8.81
N THR A 132 -11.63 9.63 -8.17
CA THR A 132 -12.46 10.65 -8.81
C THR A 132 -11.68 11.92 -9.12
N ARG A 133 -10.89 12.42 -8.15
CA ARG A 133 -10.19 13.71 -8.27
C ARG A 133 -8.88 13.63 -9.04
N THR A 134 -8.15 12.51 -8.93
CA THR A 134 -6.76 12.45 -9.41
C THR A 134 -6.52 11.41 -10.51
N LYS A 135 -7.46 10.48 -10.71
CA LYS A 135 -7.30 9.32 -11.60
C LYS A 135 -6.09 8.44 -11.21
N ILE A 136 -5.67 8.49 -9.96
CA ILE A 136 -4.61 7.65 -9.41
C ILE A 136 -5.24 6.37 -8.88
N ILE A 137 -4.66 5.22 -9.23
CA ILE A 137 -4.95 3.91 -8.63
C ILE A 137 -3.78 3.51 -7.73
N HIS A 138 -4.08 2.94 -6.57
CA HIS A 138 -3.09 2.60 -5.54
C HIS A 138 -2.31 1.32 -5.90
N ARG A 139 -3.00 0.28 -6.36
CA ARG A 139 -2.46 -1.01 -6.83
C ARG A 139 -1.82 -1.91 -5.75
N ASP A 140 -1.77 -1.45 -4.51
CA ASP A 140 -1.28 -2.24 -3.37
C ASP A 140 -2.11 -1.99 -2.10
N ILE A 141 -3.44 -1.94 -2.24
CA ILE A 141 -4.32 -1.93 -1.07
C ILE A 141 -4.18 -3.27 -0.34
N SER A 142 -3.78 -3.19 0.91
CA SER A 142 -3.51 -4.39 1.71
C SER A 142 -3.54 -4.06 3.20
N PRO A 143 -3.65 -5.07 4.08
CA PRO A 143 -3.65 -4.84 5.52
C PRO A 143 -2.40 -4.10 6.02
N ASP A 144 -1.25 -4.32 5.40
CA ASP A 144 0.01 -3.69 5.82
C ASP A 144 0.09 -2.21 5.39
N ASN A 145 -0.72 -1.79 4.40
CA ASN A 145 -0.76 -0.41 3.87
C ASN A 145 -1.95 0.41 4.42
N ILE A 146 -2.77 -0.19 5.29
CA ILE A 146 -3.84 0.49 6.03
C ILE A 146 -3.38 0.67 7.47
N TYR A 147 -3.02 1.90 7.84
CA TYR A 147 -2.49 2.22 9.16
C TYR A 147 -3.57 2.82 10.06
N ILE A 148 -3.71 2.30 11.26
CA ILE A 148 -4.65 2.76 12.27
C ILE A 148 -3.86 3.48 13.37
N THR A 149 -4.08 4.79 13.48
CA THR A 149 -3.42 5.59 14.50
C THR A 149 -4.00 5.33 15.89
N LYS A 150 -3.26 5.73 16.94
CA LYS A 150 -3.75 5.67 18.32
C LYS A 150 -5.09 6.41 18.53
N ASN A 151 -5.33 7.45 17.74
CA ASN A 151 -6.58 8.21 17.74
C ASN A 151 -7.66 7.59 16.82
N ARG A 152 -7.48 6.33 16.38
CA ARG A 152 -8.39 5.57 15.52
C ARG A 152 -8.63 6.21 14.14
N GLN A 153 -7.74 7.05 13.68
CA GLN A 153 -7.76 7.56 12.31
C GLN A 153 -7.16 6.50 11.39
N VAL A 154 -7.80 6.31 10.24
CA VAL A 154 -7.29 5.43 9.20
C VAL A 154 -6.44 6.23 8.22
N LYS A 155 -5.25 5.75 7.93
CA LYS A 155 -4.30 6.35 6.99
C LYS A 155 -3.84 5.32 5.97
N LEU A 156 -3.94 5.65 4.68
CA LEU A 156 -3.29 4.92 3.61
C LEU A 156 -1.82 5.33 3.54
N ILE A 157 -0.96 4.34 3.53
CA ILE A 157 0.49 4.50 3.43
C ILE A 157 1.01 3.74 2.21
N ASP A 158 2.21 4.08 1.75
CA ASP A 158 2.93 3.38 0.68
C ASP A 158 2.23 3.40 -0.69
N PHE A 159 2.40 4.51 -1.39
CA PHE A 159 1.94 4.72 -2.78
C PHE A 159 3.00 4.33 -3.83
N GLY A 160 4.02 3.56 -3.46
CA GLY A 160 5.13 3.15 -4.35
C GLY A 160 4.68 2.34 -5.57
N SER A 161 3.50 1.73 -5.50
CA SER A 161 2.87 1.02 -6.61
C SER A 161 1.83 1.85 -7.36
N ALA A 162 1.49 3.04 -6.86
CA ALA A 162 0.43 3.87 -7.43
C ALA A 162 0.78 4.39 -8.83
N LYS A 163 -0.23 4.51 -9.69
CA LYS A 163 -0.09 5.02 -11.04
C LYS A 163 -1.30 5.89 -11.42
N GLN A 164 -1.04 6.95 -12.18
CA GLN A 164 -2.11 7.74 -12.77
C GLN A 164 -2.60 7.06 -14.05
N THR A 165 -3.90 6.80 -14.15
CA THR A 165 -4.52 6.29 -15.37
C THR A 165 -4.72 7.44 -16.35
N VAL A 166 -3.87 7.49 -17.38
CA VAL A 166 -4.01 8.44 -18.48
C VAL A 166 -4.70 7.72 -19.63
N THR A 167 -5.86 8.24 -20.06
CA THR A 167 -6.57 7.73 -21.24
C THR A 167 -5.68 7.91 -22.48
N GLY A 168 -5.26 6.79 -23.08
CA GLY A 168 -4.54 6.77 -24.36
C GLY A 168 -3.02 6.51 -24.30
N ALA A 169 -2.39 6.43 -23.14
CA ALA A 169 -0.99 6.03 -23.04
C ALA A 169 -0.90 4.51 -22.80
N GLN A 170 -0.31 3.79 -23.76
CA GLN A 170 0.09 2.38 -23.63
C GLN A 170 1.42 2.25 -22.87
N ASP A 171 1.62 3.00 -21.81
CA ASP A 171 2.73 2.72 -20.92
C ASP A 171 2.39 1.46 -20.13
N GLY A 172 3.00 0.33 -20.51
CA GLY A 172 2.79 -0.97 -19.87
C GLY A 172 2.87 -0.85 -18.35
N PHE A 173 1.87 -1.39 -17.67
CA PHE A 173 1.89 -1.46 -16.21
C PHE A 173 2.99 -2.42 -15.77
N SER A 174 3.88 -1.99 -14.87
CA SER A 174 4.78 -2.93 -14.22
C SER A 174 3.95 -3.95 -13.44
N VAL A 175 4.32 -5.23 -13.52
CA VAL A 175 3.71 -6.28 -12.71
C VAL A 175 4.08 -6.04 -11.25
N VAL A 176 3.10 -5.62 -10.46
CA VAL A 176 3.22 -5.49 -9.00
C VAL A 176 2.10 -6.36 -8.43
N VAL A 177 2.48 -7.47 -7.81
CA VAL A 177 1.53 -8.46 -7.30
C VAL A 177 1.80 -8.70 -5.82
N LYS A 178 0.78 -8.50 -5.00
CA LYS A 178 0.71 -9.00 -3.64
C LYS A 178 -0.14 -10.26 -3.65
N LEU A 179 0.51 -11.42 -3.53
CA LEU A 179 -0.15 -12.71 -3.58
C LEU A 179 -1.42 -12.72 -2.70
N ARG A 180 -2.52 -13.25 -3.25
CA ARG A 180 -3.81 -13.43 -2.58
C ARG A 180 -4.61 -12.15 -2.30
N LEU A 181 -4.07 -10.96 -2.62
CA LEU A 181 -4.74 -9.67 -2.49
C LEU A 181 -4.89 -8.96 -3.83
N SER A 182 -4.04 -9.27 -4.81
CA SER A 182 -4.06 -8.66 -6.14
C SER A 182 -5.06 -9.35 -7.07
N PRO A 183 -5.83 -8.57 -7.85
CA PRO A 183 -6.75 -9.07 -8.87
C PRO A 183 -6.02 -9.63 -10.09
N PRO A 184 -6.74 -10.37 -10.98
CA PRO A 184 -6.15 -11.02 -12.15
C PRO A 184 -5.36 -10.08 -13.06
N GLU A 185 -5.86 -8.87 -13.28
CA GLU A 185 -5.24 -7.89 -14.18
C GLU A 185 -3.86 -7.38 -13.71
N GLN A 186 -3.50 -7.57 -12.45
CA GLN A 186 -2.17 -7.21 -11.97
C GLN A 186 -1.10 -8.27 -12.31
N TYR A 187 -1.49 -9.46 -12.75
CA TYR A 187 -0.56 -10.53 -13.12
C TYR A 187 -0.05 -10.42 -14.57
N SER A 188 -0.59 -9.50 -15.38
CA SER A 188 -0.17 -9.26 -16.76
C SER A 188 0.05 -7.77 -17.01
N GLN A 189 1.03 -7.46 -17.87
CA GLN A 189 1.28 -6.08 -18.34
C GLN A 189 0.26 -5.63 -19.37
N ASP A 190 -0.40 -6.57 -20.05
CA ASP A 190 -1.32 -6.31 -21.15
C ASP A 190 -2.76 -6.08 -20.68
N MET A 191 -3.05 -6.32 -19.42
CA MET A 191 -4.39 -6.13 -18.86
C MET A 191 -4.58 -4.70 -18.34
N VAL A 192 -5.76 -4.15 -18.62
CA VAL A 192 -6.14 -2.82 -18.15
C VAL A 192 -6.37 -2.83 -16.64
N GLN A 193 -5.78 -1.88 -15.95
CA GLN A 193 -5.98 -1.66 -14.52
C GLN A 193 -6.74 -0.34 -14.30
N GLY A 194 -7.56 -0.29 -13.28
CA GLY A 194 -8.40 0.85 -12.98
C GLY A 194 -8.83 0.89 -11.51
N SER A 195 -9.83 1.72 -11.19
CA SER A 195 -10.38 1.79 -9.83
C SER A 195 -10.88 0.43 -9.32
N PHE A 196 -11.36 -0.43 -10.19
CA PHE A 196 -11.79 -1.80 -9.86
C PHE A 196 -10.64 -2.67 -9.32
N THR A 197 -9.39 -2.43 -9.73
CA THR A 197 -8.19 -3.09 -9.20
C THR A 197 -8.06 -2.87 -7.69
N ASP A 198 -8.26 -1.62 -7.23
CA ASP A 198 -8.21 -1.29 -5.81
C ASP A 198 -9.45 -1.81 -5.05
N VAL A 199 -10.62 -1.84 -5.70
CA VAL A 199 -11.85 -2.39 -5.11
C VAL A 199 -11.70 -3.88 -4.81
N TYR A 200 -11.14 -4.65 -5.73
CA TYR A 200 -10.83 -6.07 -5.49
C TYR A 200 -9.87 -6.24 -4.29
N SER A 201 -8.76 -5.49 -4.28
CA SER A 201 -7.75 -5.58 -3.23
C SER A 201 -8.32 -5.18 -1.86
N LEU A 202 -9.23 -4.19 -1.83
CA LEU A 202 -9.94 -3.78 -0.61
C LEU A 202 -10.89 -4.89 -0.11
N ALA A 203 -11.64 -5.54 -1.00
CA ALA A 203 -12.52 -6.66 -0.65
C ALA A 203 -11.71 -7.86 -0.11
N ALA A 204 -10.58 -8.19 -0.74
CA ALA A 204 -9.67 -9.22 -0.28
C ALA A 204 -9.05 -8.88 1.09
N THR A 205 -8.73 -7.61 1.31
CA THR A 205 -8.25 -7.09 2.61
C THR A 205 -9.33 -7.21 3.70
N TYR A 206 -10.57 -6.87 3.39
CA TYR A 206 -11.70 -7.01 4.31
C TYR A 206 -11.92 -8.47 4.70
N TYR A 207 -11.92 -9.37 3.71
CA TYR A 207 -12.03 -10.81 3.95
C TYR A 207 -10.93 -11.29 4.91
N TYR A 208 -9.67 -10.95 4.64
CA TYR A 208 -8.54 -11.30 5.51
C TYR A 208 -8.69 -10.72 6.92
N ALA A 209 -9.07 -9.46 7.04
CA ALA A 209 -9.20 -8.80 8.35
C ALA A 209 -10.26 -9.42 9.25
N LEU A 210 -11.35 -9.96 8.67
CA LEU A 210 -12.42 -10.64 9.42
C LEU A 210 -12.09 -12.10 9.72
N THR A 211 -11.39 -12.79 8.82
CA THR A 211 -11.23 -14.25 8.91
C THR A 211 -9.86 -14.66 9.44
N GLY A 212 -8.85 -13.80 9.31
CA GLY A 212 -7.44 -14.13 9.50
C GLY A 212 -6.88 -15.04 8.39
N THR A 213 -7.67 -15.34 7.36
CA THR A 213 -7.33 -16.28 6.29
C THR A 213 -7.27 -15.54 4.95
N ASN A 214 -6.23 -15.81 4.17
CA ASN A 214 -6.13 -15.28 2.83
C ASN A 214 -7.05 -16.03 1.86
N LEU A 215 -7.53 -15.32 0.84
CA LEU A 215 -8.19 -15.91 -0.33
C LEU A 215 -7.21 -16.78 -1.13
N PRO A 216 -7.67 -17.74 -1.93
CA PRO A 216 -6.88 -18.30 -3.01
C PRO A 216 -6.40 -17.20 -3.95
N THR A 217 -5.28 -17.38 -4.64
CA THR A 217 -4.80 -16.35 -5.59
C THR A 217 -5.82 -16.15 -6.71
N ALA A 218 -5.79 -14.96 -7.34
CA ALA A 218 -6.70 -14.69 -8.44
C ALA A 218 -6.56 -15.71 -9.60
N PRO A 219 -5.34 -16.14 -10.01
CA PRO A 219 -5.19 -17.22 -10.96
C PRO A 219 -5.80 -18.56 -10.51
N ASP A 220 -5.63 -18.94 -9.23
CA ASP A 220 -6.22 -20.20 -8.71
C ASP A 220 -7.76 -20.14 -8.77
N ARG A 221 -8.35 -18.97 -8.49
CA ARG A 221 -9.79 -18.76 -8.55
C ARG A 221 -10.32 -18.85 -9.97
N LEU A 222 -9.60 -18.28 -10.95
CA LEU A 222 -9.93 -18.42 -12.36
C LEU A 222 -9.88 -19.88 -12.83
N MET A 223 -9.04 -20.72 -12.21
CA MET A 223 -8.97 -22.16 -12.43
C MET A 223 -10.01 -22.95 -11.63
N GLY A 224 -10.93 -22.31 -10.93
CA GLY A 224 -12.03 -22.95 -10.21
C GLY A 224 -11.78 -23.21 -8.71
N THR A 225 -10.70 -22.73 -8.14
CA THR A 225 -10.50 -22.80 -6.69
C THR A 225 -11.44 -21.83 -5.98
N ASN A 226 -12.35 -22.36 -5.17
CA ASN A 226 -13.35 -21.57 -4.46
C ASN A 226 -12.83 -21.09 -3.11
N TYR A 227 -13.41 -20.00 -2.61
CA TYR A 227 -13.32 -19.55 -1.22
C TYR A 227 -14.71 -19.65 -0.56
N VAL A 228 -14.76 -19.56 0.77
CA VAL A 228 -16.02 -19.59 1.51
C VAL A 228 -16.55 -18.15 1.66
N PRO A 229 -17.73 -17.82 1.10
CA PRO A 229 -18.32 -16.48 1.27
C PRO A 229 -18.51 -16.11 2.74
N LEU A 230 -18.38 -14.79 3.08
CA LEU A 230 -18.46 -14.32 4.46
C LEU A 230 -19.79 -14.71 5.15
N LYS A 231 -20.91 -14.70 4.41
CA LYS A 231 -22.22 -15.11 4.93
C LYS A 231 -22.28 -16.56 5.41
N GLN A 232 -21.42 -17.44 4.88
CA GLN A 232 -21.35 -18.85 5.29
C GLN A 232 -20.47 -19.07 6.52
N LEU A 233 -19.69 -18.06 6.94
CA LEU A 233 -18.76 -18.18 8.06
C LEU A 233 -19.38 -17.84 9.42
N ASN A 234 -20.65 -17.48 9.47
CA ASN A 234 -21.40 -17.11 10.70
C ASN A 234 -20.68 -16.02 11.53
N LEU A 235 -20.09 -15.03 10.85
CA LEU A 235 -19.35 -13.94 11.50
C LEU A 235 -20.26 -12.78 11.96
N GLY A 236 -21.55 -12.80 11.61
CA GLY A 236 -22.47 -11.68 11.83
C GLY A 236 -22.28 -10.54 10.81
N VAL A 237 -21.65 -10.82 9.67
CA VAL A 237 -21.59 -9.88 8.55
C VAL A 237 -22.98 -9.83 7.89
N PRO A 238 -23.54 -8.64 7.64
CA PRO A 238 -24.81 -8.53 6.90
C PRO A 238 -24.70 -9.15 5.50
N ASP A 239 -25.75 -9.82 5.04
CA ASP A 239 -25.76 -10.49 3.73
C ASP A 239 -25.43 -9.52 2.59
N SER A 240 -25.96 -8.29 2.63
CA SER A 240 -25.66 -7.24 1.65
C SER A 240 -24.19 -6.88 1.58
N VAL A 241 -23.48 -6.90 2.71
CA VAL A 241 -22.03 -6.64 2.75
C VAL A 241 -21.25 -7.84 2.21
N SER A 242 -21.67 -9.07 2.56
CA SER A 242 -21.06 -10.29 1.99
C SER A 242 -21.23 -10.31 0.47
N ASP A 243 -22.42 -10.03 -0.03
CA ASP A 243 -22.72 -10.02 -1.47
C ASP A 243 -21.91 -8.93 -2.20
N ALA A 244 -21.72 -7.75 -1.58
CA ALA A 244 -20.85 -6.70 -2.13
C ALA A 244 -19.37 -7.14 -2.21
N VAL A 245 -18.87 -7.84 -1.18
CA VAL A 245 -17.51 -8.41 -1.19
C VAL A 245 -17.39 -9.48 -2.28
N ASP A 246 -18.35 -10.38 -2.39
CA ASP A 246 -18.35 -11.42 -3.42
C ASP A 246 -18.37 -10.81 -4.83
N HIS A 247 -19.14 -9.74 -5.04
CA HIS A 247 -19.17 -9.00 -6.31
C HIS A 247 -17.84 -8.29 -6.63
N ALA A 248 -17.19 -7.72 -5.63
CA ALA A 248 -15.92 -7.03 -5.80
C ALA A 248 -14.74 -7.98 -6.08
N LEU A 249 -14.91 -9.26 -5.78
CA LEU A 249 -13.90 -10.30 -5.97
C LEU A 249 -14.04 -11.08 -7.30
N VAL A 250 -14.94 -10.69 -8.18
CA VAL A 250 -15.16 -11.36 -9.49
C VAL A 250 -14.19 -10.89 -10.55
#